data_d2a9730a6168c19a190b60891d2096b6
#
_entry.id   d2a9730a6168c19a190b60891d2096b6
#
_cell.length_a   1.000
_cell.length_b   1.000
_cell.length_c   1.000
_cell.angle_alpha   90.00
_cell.angle_beta   90.00
_cell.angle_gamma   90.00
#
_symmetry.space_group_name_H-M   'P 1'
#
loop_
_entity.id
_entity.type
_entity.pdbx_description
1 polymer ?
#
loop_
_entity_poly.entity_id
_entity_poly.type
_entity_poly.pdbx_seq_one_letter_code
_entity_poly.pdbx_strand_id
1 'polypeptide(L)'
;MLDENVAPLYQVQLRRYNRDLVVWVVGDPGTPPKGTLDPEILCWCEEHDFSLVTNNRKSMPVHLADHIAQGRNVPGIFILNEKFTIGQNIEELILIAEASFDNEYQNQIIHLPLVSG
;
A
#
# COMPACT_ATOMS: atom_id res chain seq x y z
N MET A 1 3.30 2.42 -2.91
CA MET A 1 3.68 3.34 -1.81
C MET A 1 3.72 2.60 -0.49
N LEU A 2 4.85 2.60 0.16
CA LEU A 2 5.00 2.03 1.50
C LEU A 2 4.88 3.15 2.54
N ASP A 3 4.09 2.91 3.59
CA ASP A 3 3.97 3.84 4.70
C ASP A 3 5.30 3.97 5.45
N GLU A 4 5.52 5.11 6.11
CA GLU A 4 6.78 5.38 6.81
C GLU A 4 7.09 4.40 7.94
N ASN A 5 6.07 3.76 8.51
CA ASN A 5 6.23 2.78 9.59
C ASN A 5 6.48 1.36 9.09
N VAL A 6 6.50 1.15 7.78
CA VAL A 6 6.87 -0.13 7.19
C VAL A 6 8.39 -0.24 7.16
N ALA A 7 8.93 -1.40 7.55
CA ALA A 7 10.37 -1.60 7.63
C ALA A 7 11.05 -1.27 6.29
N PRO A 8 12.19 -0.55 6.29
CA PRO A 8 12.87 -0.17 5.05
C PRO A 8 13.27 -1.35 4.16
N LEU A 9 13.46 -2.52 4.75
CA LEU A 9 13.82 -3.72 4.01
C LEU A 9 12.77 -4.11 2.96
N TYR A 10 11.50 -3.75 3.17
CA TYR A 10 10.44 -4.03 2.19
C TYR A 10 10.74 -3.39 0.84
N GLN A 11 11.16 -2.14 0.82
CA GLN A 11 11.49 -1.45 -0.43
C GLN A 11 12.66 -2.15 -1.14
N VAL A 12 13.70 -2.48 -0.39
CA VAL A 12 14.88 -3.17 -0.94
C VAL A 12 14.50 -4.51 -1.56
N GLN A 13 13.76 -5.32 -0.82
CA GLN A 13 13.39 -6.66 -1.26
C GLN A 13 12.41 -6.65 -2.45
N LEU A 14 11.42 -5.77 -2.43
CA LEU A 14 10.47 -5.65 -3.53
C LEU A 14 11.19 -5.27 -4.83
N ARG A 15 12.11 -4.33 -4.77
CA ARG A 15 12.90 -3.91 -5.94
C ARG A 15 13.80 -5.03 -6.46
N ARG A 16 14.29 -5.90 -5.57
CA ARG A 16 15.10 -7.06 -5.97
C ARG A 16 14.28 -8.11 -6.70
N TYR A 17 13.06 -8.35 -6.24
CA TYR A 17 12.17 -9.34 -6.87
C TYR A 17 11.72 -8.90 -8.25
N ASN A 18 11.43 -7.62 -8.43
CA ASN A 18 10.97 -7.10 -9.71
C ASN A 18 11.52 -5.69 -9.91
N ARG A 19 12.51 -5.56 -10.79
CA ARG A 19 13.16 -4.28 -11.08
C ARG A 19 12.26 -3.27 -11.79
N ASP A 20 11.21 -3.76 -12.45
CA ASP A 20 10.25 -2.89 -13.14
C ASP A 20 9.18 -2.35 -12.19
N LEU A 21 9.11 -2.89 -10.98
CA LEU A 21 8.13 -2.45 -9.98
C LEU A 21 8.59 -1.13 -9.35
N VAL A 22 7.75 -0.12 -9.45
CA VAL A 22 8.02 1.19 -8.84
C VAL A 22 7.55 1.15 -7.39
N VAL A 23 8.50 1.26 -6.46
CA VAL A 23 8.23 1.19 -5.02
C VAL A 23 8.74 2.46 -4.35
N TRP A 24 7.81 3.30 -3.91
CA TRP A 24 8.12 4.51 -3.15
C TRP A 24 7.81 4.31 -1.67
N VAL A 25 8.55 4.99 -0.82
CA VAL A 25 8.33 5.03 0.63
C VAL A 25 8.00 6.48 1.01
N VAL A 26 7.07 6.68 1.92
CA VAL A 26 6.80 8.00 2.48
C VAL A 26 8.11 8.60 2.99
N GLY A 27 8.44 9.79 2.54
CA GLY A 27 9.70 10.46 2.84
C GLY A 27 10.72 10.43 1.70
N ASP A 28 10.50 9.62 0.66
CA ASP A 28 11.35 9.64 -0.54
C ASP A 28 11.14 10.96 -1.30
N PRO A 29 12.11 11.40 -2.12
CA PRO A 29 11.93 12.60 -2.94
C PRO A 29 10.69 12.50 -3.84
N GLY A 30 9.84 13.52 -3.80
CA GLY A 30 8.60 13.55 -4.59
C GLY A 30 7.41 12.87 -3.94
N THR A 31 7.58 12.24 -2.78
CA THR A 31 6.50 11.64 -2.00
C THR A 31 6.13 12.55 -0.82
N PRO A 32 5.02 12.29 -0.12
CA PRO A 32 4.71 13.04 1.10
C PRO A 32 5.84 12.88 2.12
N PRO A 33 6.20 13.95 2.83
CA PRO A 33 7.24 13.87 3.84
C PRO A 33 6.79 13.01 5.03
N LYS A 34 7.76 12.50 5.78
CA LYS A 34 7.46 11.77 7.02
C LYS A 34 6.63 12.65 7.95
N GLY A 35 5.68 12.05 8.65
CA GLY A 35 4.76 12.77 9.51
C GLY A 35 3.48 13.23 8.80
N THR A 36 3.36 13.02 7.50
CA THR A 36 2.13 13.32 6.77
C THR A 36 1.01 12.42 7.27
N LEU A 37 -0.17 13.01 7.47
CA LEU A 37 -1.33 12.27 7.96
C LEU A 37 -1.90 11.34 6.88
N ASP A 38 -2.49 10.22 7.31
CA ASP A 38 -3.03 9.21 6.40
C ASP A 38 -4.01 9.76 5.36
N PRO A 39 -4.96 10.67 5.68
CA PRO A 39 -5.83 11.24 4.65
C PRO A 39 -5.08 11.91 3.49
N GLU A 40 -3.99 12.60 3.79
CA GLU A 40 -3.17 13.25 2.77
C GLU A 40 -2.36 12.24 1.96
N ILE A 41 -1.91 11.16 2.61
CA ILE A 41 -1.22 10.05 1.93
C ILE A 41 -2.16 9.39 0.93
N LEU A 42 -3.41 9.16 1.30
CA LEU A 42 -4.40 8.59 0.38
C LEU A 42 -4.64 9.50 -0.84
N CYS A 43 -4.69 10.82 -0.63
CA CYS A 43 -4.80 11.77 -1.73
C CYS A 43 -3.61 11.67 -2.67
N TRP A 44 -2.40 11.58 -2.14
CA TRP A 44 -1.20 11.42 -2.97
C TRP A 44 -1.24 10.12 -3.76
N CYS A 45 -1.66 9.02 -3.13
CA CYS A 45 -1.77 7.72 -3.79
C CYS A 45 -2.79 7.77 -4.95
N GLU A 46 -3.91 8.44 -4.75
CA GLU A 46 -4.89 8.63 -5.81
C GLU A 46 -4.32 9.44 -6.97
N GLU A 47 -3.68 10.56 -6.67
CA GLU A 47 -3.15 11.48 -7.68
C GLU A 47 -2.03 10.86 -8.52
N HIS A 48 -1.26 9.94 -7.94
CA HIS A 48 -0.12 9.31 -8.59
C HIS A 48 -0.37 7.85 -8.99
N ASP A 49 -1.59 7.34 -8.74
CA ASP A 49 -2.01 5.99 -9.09
C ASP A 49 -1.15 4.90 -8.42
N PHE A 50 -0.92 5.05 -7.11
CA PHE A 50 -0.21 4.06 -6.30
C PHE A 50 -1.12 3.45 -5.25
N SER A 51 -1.03 2.13 -5.08
CA SER A 51 -1.63 1.46 -3.92
C SER A 51 -0.80 1.73 -2.68
N LEU A 52 -1.44 1.76 -1.52
CA LEU A 52 -0.78 1.96 -0.24
C LEU A 52 -0.55 0.62 0.47
N VAL A 53 0.66 0.43 1.00
CA VAL A 53 1.00 -0.71 1.85
C VAL A 53 1.30 -0.17 3.24
N THR A 54 0.61 -0.66 4.25
CA THR A 54 0.70 -0.14 5.61
C THR A 54 0.49 -1.22 6.66
N ASN A 55 0.88 -0.94 7.89
CA ASN A 55 0.57 -1.75 9.07
C ASN A 55 -0.66 -1.23 9.82
N ASN A 56 -1.21 -0.09 9.44
CA ASN A 56 -2.28 0.57 10.17
C ASN A 56 -3.64 -0.06 9.86
N ARG A 57 -3.98 -1.11 10.60
CA ARG A 57 -5.26 -1.81 10.45
C ARG A 57 -6.41 -1.12 11.20
N LYS A 58 -6.11 -0.33 12.23
CA LYS A 58 -7.14 0.21 13.13
C LYS A 58 -7.86 1.42 12.57
N SER A 59 -7.13 2.41 12.08
CA SER A 59 -7.72 3.66 11.62
C SER A 59 -7.90 3.76 10.12
N MET A 60 -7.26 2.89 9.34
CA MET A 60 -7.34 2.95 7.88
C MET A 60 -8.77 2.80 7.33
N PRO A 61 -9.65 1.95 7.90
CA PRO A 61 -11.04 1.89 7.42
C PRO A 61 -11.77 3.21 7.50
N VAL A 62 -11.57 3.97 8.59
CA VAL A 62 -12.17 5.29 8.74
C VAL A 62 -11.63 6.27 7.71
N HIS A 63 -10.31 6.28 7.51
CA HIS A 63 -9.67 7.14 6.53
C HIS A 63 -10.15 6.85 5.11
N LEU A 64 -10.29 5.58 4.76
CA LEU A 64 -10.81 5.19 3.46
C LEU A 64 -12.26 5.61 3.28
N ALA A 65 -13.09 5.39 4.29
CA ALA A 65 -14.50 5.80 4.24
C ALA A 65 -14.64 7.32 4.03
N ASP A 66 -13.85 8.12 4.73
CA ASP A 66 -13.85 9.57 4.58
C ASP A 66 -13.38 9.99 3.19
N HIS A 67 -12.37 9.33 2.66
CA HIS A 67 -11.83 9.59 1.32
C HIS A 67 -12.88 9.34 0.24
N ILE A 68 -13.59 8.21 0.35
CA ILE A 68 -14.68 7.86 -0.57
C ILE A 68 -15.86 8.82 -0.43
N ALA A 69 -16.20 9.22 0.81
CA ALA A 69 -17.28 10.16 1.06
C ALA A 69 -17.05 11.52 0.41
N GLN A 70 -15.81 11.89 0.15
CA GLN A 70 -15.43 13.11 -0.56
C GLN A 70 -15.48 12.95 -2.09
N GLY A 71 -15.98 11.83 -2.58
CA GLY A 71 -16.03 11.54 -4.01
C GLY A 71 -14.68 11.12 -4.60
N ARG A 72 -13.73 10.72 -3.75
CA ARG A 72 -12.38 10.35 -4.16
C ARG A 72 -12.23 8.83 -4.23
N ASN A 73 -11.17 8.37 -4.88
CA ASN A 73 -10.87 6.96 -5.04
C ASN A 73 -9.41 6.71 -4.67
N VAL A 74 -9.09 5.46 -4.34
CA VAL A 74 -7.70 5.03 -4.12
C VAL A 74 -7.52 3.68 -4.82
N PRO A 75 -6.35 3.43 -5.46
CA PRO A 75 -6.14 2.17 -6.19
C PRO A 75 -6.24 0.92 -5.33
N GLY A 76 -5.90 1.01 -4.06
CA GLY A 76 -6.02 -0.10 -3.11
C GLY A 76 -5.16 0.15 -1.88
N ILE A 77 -5.53 -0.51 -0.78
CA ILE A 77 -4.79 -0.45 0.48
C ILE A 77 -4.52 -1.88 0.91
N PHE A 78 -3.25 -2.22 1.15
CA PHE A 78 -2.84 -3.56 1.57
C PHE A 78 -2.26 -3.48 2.97
N ILE A 79 -2.83 -4.26 3.89
CA ILE A 79 -2.40 -4.32 5.29
C ILE A 79 -1.49 -5.53 5.46
N LEU A 80 -0.26 -5.28 5.91
CA LEU A 80 0.73 -6.34 6.15
C LEU A 80 0.28 -7.24 7.30
N ASN A 81 0.61 -8.52 7.23
CA ASN A 81 0.31 -9.46 8.28
C ASN A 81 1.44 -9.47 9.31
N GLU A 82 1.13 -9.08 10.54
CA GLU A 82 2.11 -9.00 11.64
C GLU A 82 2.70 -10.36 12.00
N LYS A 83 1.96 -11.44 11.75
CA LYS A 83 2.40 -12.81 12.06
C LYS A 83 3.28 -13.40 10.98
N PHE A 84 3.35 -12.74 9.81
CA PHE A 84 4.18 -13.19 8.70
C PHE A 84 5.60 -12.64 8.85
N THR A 85 6.56 -13.38 8.31
CA THR A 85 7.90 -12.84 8.10
C THR A 85 7.83 -11.78 6.99
N ILE A 86 8.86 -10.95 6.90
CA ILE A 86 8.98 -9.97 5.82
C ILE A 86 8.91 -10.69 4.46
N GLY A 87 9.60 -11.82 4.32
CA GLY A 87 9.59 -12.59 3.08
C GLY A 87 8.20 -13.07 2.68
N GLN A 88 7.39 -13.53 3.64
CA GLN A 88 6.03 -13.98 3.38
C GLN A 88 5.13 -12.84 2.90
N ASN A 89 5.21 -11.68 3.55
CA ASN A 89 4.47 -10.49 3.11
C ASN A 89 4.92 -10.04 1.72
N ILE A 90 6.21 -10.08 1.45
CA ILE A 90 6.77 -9.70 0.14
C ILE A 90 6.25 -10.61 -0.97
N GLU A 91 6.22 -11.92 -0.73
CA GLU A 91 5.68 -12.87 -1.72
C GLU A 91 4.23 -12.52 -2.08
N GLU A 92 3.41 -12.18 -1.09
CA GLU A 92 2.03 -11.75 -1.32
C GLU A 92 1.95 -10.46 -2.13
N LEU A 93 2.77 -9.47 -1.80
CA LEU A 93 2.79 -8.21 -2.53
C LEU A 93 3.24 -8.39 -3.99
N ILE A 94 4.21 -9.26 -4.23
CA ILE A 94 4.67 -9.57 -5.59
C ILE A 94 3.56 -10.24 -6.40
N LEU A 95 2.85 -11.20 -5.80
CA LEU A 95 1.72 -11.85 -6.48
C LEU A 95 0.65 -10.82 -6.87
N ILE A 96 0.34 -9.90 -5.98
CA ILE A 96 -0.61 -8.82 -6.25
C ILE A 96 -0.13 -7.96 -7.40
N ALA A 97 1.13 -7.53 -7.36
CA ALA A 97 1.70 -6.64 -8.37
C ALA A 97 1.75 -7.28 -9.76
N GLU A 98 2.01 -8.59 -9.83
CA GLU A 98 2.17 -9.29 -11.09
C GLU A 98 0.87 -9.85 -11.67
N ALA A 99 -0.12 -10.14 -10.82
CA ALA A 99 -1.34 -10.84 -11.22
C ALA A 99 -2.62 -9.99 -11.18
N SER A 100 -2.54 -8.75 -10.70
CA SER A 100 -3.72 -7.90 -10.57
C SER A 100 -4.11 -7.26 -11.90
N PHE A 101 -5.41 -7.10 -12.11
CA PHE A 101 -5.94 -6.26 -13.18
C PHE A 101 -5.97 -4.81 -12.71
N ASP A 102 -5.97 -3.86 -13.65
CA ASP A 102 -6.13 -2.45 -13.34
C ASP A 102 -7.42 -2.24 -12.55
N ASN A 103 -7.34 -1.47 -11.46
CA ASN A 103 -8.47 -1.14 -10.59
C ASN A 103 -9.13 -2.32 -9.87
N GLU A 104 -8.50 -3.50 -9.87
CA GLU A 104 -9.07 -4.68 -9.22
C GLU A 104 -9.35 -4.46 -7.74
N TYR A 105 -8.49 -3.71 -7.05
CA TYR A 105 -8.58 -3.46 -5.61
C TYR A 105 -9.01 -2.03 -5.29
N GLN A 106 -9.53 -1.31 -6.27
CA GLN A 106 -9.94 0.09 -6.08
C GLN A 106 -10.91 0.22 -4.91
N ASN A 107 -10.58 1.15 -4.01
CA ASN A 107 -11.40 1.47 -2.82
C ASN A 107 -11.58 0.29 -1.86
N GLN A 108 -10.64 -0.66 -1.88
CA GLN A 108 -10.68 -1.81 -0.98
C GLN A 108 -9.49 -1.83 -0.04
N ILE A 109 -9.70 -2.37 1.15
CA ILE A 109 -8.65 -2.70 2.11
C ILE A 109 -8.50 -4.21 2.10
N ILE A 110 -7.30 -4.68 1.76
CA ILE A 110 -6.99 -6.10 1.68
C ILE A 110 -5.99 -6.42 2.81
N HIS A 111 -6.39 -7.30 3.71
CA HIS A 111 -5.50 -7.85 4.73
C HIS A 111 -4.76 -9.03 4.15
N LEU A 112 -3.42 -8.98 4.16
CA LEU A 112 -2.63 -10.10 3.67
C LEU A 112 -2.74 -11.29 4.63
N PRO A 113 -2.75 -12.55 4.14
CA PRO A 113 -2.57 -12.94 2.75
C PRO A 113 -3.84 -12.77 1.92
N LEU A 114 -3.66 -12.72 0.60
CA LEU A 114 -4.78 -12.88 -0.32
C LEU A 114 -5.26 -14.32 -0.21
N VAL A 115 -6.41 -14.51 0.42
CA VAL A 115 -6.99 -15.83 0.51
C VAL A 115 -7.82 -16.07 -0.74
N SER A 116 -7.35 -16.95 -1.60
CA SER A 116 -8.15 -17.44 -2.71
C SER A 116 -9.14 -18.46 -2.16
N GLY A 117 -10.28 -18.05 -2.01
CA GLY A 117 -11.43 -18.80 -1.73
C GLY A 117 -11.75 -19.89 -1.03
#